data_38d16d441b126f74a9609aa0808d3eb4
#
_entry.id   38d16d441b126f74a9609aa0808d3eb4
#
_cell.length_a   1.000
_cell.length_b   1.000
_cell.length_c   1.000
_cell.angle_alpha   90.00
_cell.angle_beta   90.00
_cell.angle_gamma   90.00
#
_symmetry.space_group_name_H-M   'P 1'
#
loop_
_entity.id
_entity.type
_entity.pdbx_description
1 polymer ?
#
loop_
_entity_poly.entity_id
_entity_poly.type
_entity_poly.pdbx_seq_one_letter_code
_entity_poly.pdbx_strand_id
1 'polypeptide(L)'
;MQPTIKSYNGWPASKDQAEIGVKSFKVKGTHLKLRCAEKVAPLLCGFASEFHHLIEPLDVGSLDDWGFAFRDVRNVPGKLSNHASGTAIDLNSSRHKLGQVGTFAKGEVPMLKALAKKYGLTWGGDWTRPDEMHFEVSIGPAKVAELITKLGLEKSE
;
A
#
# COMPACT_ATOMS: atom_id res chain seq x y z
N MET A 1 13.68 -21.00 4.49
CA MET A 1 13.21 -20.76 5.85
C MET A 1 12.29 -19.55 5.88
N GLN A 2 11.14 -19.67 6.52
CA GLN A 2 10.20 -18.55 6.65
C GLN A 2 10.77 -17.51 7.62
N PRO A 3 10.70 -16.21 7.28
CA PRO A 3 11.07 -15.18 8.24
C PRO A 3 10.20 -15.26 9.49
N THR A 4 10.82 -15.14 10.67
CA THR A 4 10.11 -15.14 11.96
C THR A 4 9.60 -13.75 12.33
N ILE A 5 10.20 -12.70 11.75
CA ILE A 5 9.80 -11.31 11.97
C ILE A 5 8.56 -11.01 11.12
N LYS A 6 7.61 -10.31 11.72
CA LYS A 6 6.37 -9.92 11.05
C LYS A 6 6.10 -8.45 11.28
N SER A 7 5.54 -7.79 10.26
CA SER A 7 4.95 -6.47 10.44
C SER A 7 3.64 -6.60 11.23
N TYR A 8 3.09 -5.46 11.68
CA TYR A 8 1.96 -5.51 12.62
C TYR A 8 0.66 -6.08 12.01
N ASN A 9 0.57 -6.19 10.68
CA ASN A 9 -0.57 -6.87 10.03
C ASN A 9 -0.36 -8.38 9.89
N GLY A 10 0.74 -8.91 10.42
CA GLY A 10 1.02 -10.35 10.42
C GLY A 10 1.74 -10.89 9.21
N TRP A 11 2.06 -10.06 8.22
CA TRP A 11 2.82 -10.49 7.04
C TRP A 11 4.31 -10.60 7.35
N PRO A 12 5.03 -11.55 6.71
CA PRO A 12 6.47 -11.68 6.91
C PRO A 12 7.23 -10.42 6.53
N ALA A 13 8.14 -9.99 7.39
CA ALA A 13 8.97 -8.80 7.19
C ALA A 13 10.45 -9.18 7.25
N SER A 14 11.29 -8.46 6.53
CA SER A 14 12.74 -8.68 6.53
C SER A 14 13.45 -7.45 5.97
N LYS A 15 14.67 -7.21 6.46
CA LYS A 15 15.58 -6.25 5.82
C LYS A 15 16.01 -6.73 4.45
N ASP A 16 16.08 -8.07 4.28
CA ASP A 16 16.39 -8.69 2.99
C ASP A 16 15.10 -8.84 2.17
N GLN A 17 14.96 -7.98 1.19
CA GLN A 17 13.77 -7.93 0.33
C GLN A 17 13.53 -9.25 -0.40
N ALA A 18 14.58 -9.97 -0.78
CA ALA A 18 14.45 -11.25 -1.50
C ALA A 18 13.78 -12.32 -0.63
N GLU A 19 14.03 -12.32 0.70
CA GLU A 19 13.40 -13.27 1.62
C GLU A 19 11.88 -13.20 1.62
N ILE A 20 11.32 -12.03 1.38
CA ILE A 20 9.88 -11.80 1.44
C ILE A 20 9.26 -11.49 0.08
N GLY A 21 10.01 -11.75 -1.00
CA GLY A 21 9.52 -11.60 -2.35
C GLY A 21 9.22 -10.16 -2.77
N VAL A 22 9.90 -9.19 -2.19
CA VAL A 22 9.74 -7.78 -2.57
C VAL A 22 10.49 -7.52 -3.87
N LYS A 23 9.76 -6.96 -4.84
CA LYS A 23 10.28 -6.58 -6.16
C LYS A 23 9.60 -5.29 -6.59
N SER A 24 10.09 -4.68 -7.66
CA SER A 24 9.43 -3.54 -8.30
C SER A 24 8.36 -4.02 -9.28
N PHE A 25 7.15 -3.48 -9.15
CA PHE A 25 6.03 -3.81 -10.03
C PHE A 25 5.47 -2.54 -10.64
N LYS A 26 5.07 -2.61 -11.90
CA LYS A 26 4.48 -1.49 -12.62
C LYS A 26 3.07 -1.19 -12.14
N VAL A 27 2.74 0.09 -12.11
CA VAL A 27 1.36 0.56 -11.93
C VAL A 27 0.80 0.89 -13.31
N LYS A 28 -0.17 0.09 -13.77
CA LYS A 28 -0.74 0.19 -15.11
C LYS A 28 -1.29 1.60 -15.40
N GLY A 29 -0.95 2.13 -16.55
CA GLY A 29 -1.39 3.47 -16.97
C GLY A 29 -0.49 4.59 -16.47
N THR A 30 0.59 4.27 -15.77
CA THR A 30 1.57 5.24 -15.25
C THR A 30 2.99 4.79 -15.60
N HIS A 31 3.97 5.64 -15.31
CA HIS A 31 5.38 5.27 -15.34
C HIS A 31 5.90 4.82 -13.98
N LEU A 32 5.01 4.79 -12.99
CA LEU A 32 5.34 4.45 -11.61
C LEU A 32 5.58 2.96 -11.43
N LYS A 33 6.60 2.64 -10.63
CA LYS A 33 6.83 1.28 -10.11
C LYS A 33 6.79 1.34 -8.59
N LEU A 34 6.15 0.35 -7.97
CA LEU A 34 6.09 0.23 -6.52
C LEU A 34 6.86 -1.02 -6.08
N ARG A 35 7.67 -0.88 -5.03
CA ARG A 35 8.35 -2.01 -4.43
C ARG A 35 7.47 -2.61 -3.35
N CYS A 36 6.97 -3.82 -3.58
CA CYS A 36 6.09 -4.51 -2.64
C CYS A 36 6.23 -6.01 -2.78
N ALA A 37 5.63 -6.75 -1.85
CA ALA A 37 5.67 -8.21 -1.88
C ALA A 37 4.86 -8.75 -3.07
N GLU A 38 5.43 -9.71 -3.78
CA GLU A 38 4.84 -10.29 -4.98
C GLU A 38 3.40 -10.78 -4.76
N LYS A 39 3.13 -11.41 -3.61
CA LYS A 39 1.80 -11.95 -3.30
C LYS A 39 0.70 -10.90 -3.22
N VAL A 40 1.03 -9.68 -2.83
CA VAL A 40 0.06 -8.58 -2.68
C VAL A 40 0.15 -7.55 -3.80
N ALA A 41 1.14 -7.65 -4.68
CA ALA A 41 1.35 -6.70 -5.75
C ALA A 41 0.12 -6.49 -6.65
N PRO A 42 -0.65 -7.53 -7.05
CA PRO A 42 -1.85 -7.30 -7.84
C PRO A 42 -2.87 -6.39 -7.14
N LEU A 43 -3.01 -6.51 -5.82
CA LEU A 43 -3.94 -5.67 -5.05
C LEU A 43 -3.41 -4.24 -4.94
N LEU A 44 -2.15 -4.07 -4.54
CA LEU A 44 -1.56 -2.75 -4.34
C LEU A 44 -1.42 -1.99 -5.65
N CYS A 45 -0.94 -2.64 -6.69
CA CYS A 45 -0.77 -2.00 -8.01
C CYS A 45 -2.11 -1.78 -8.70
N GLY A 46 -3.07 -2.69 -8.54
CA GLY A 46 -4.42 -2.51 -9.06
C GLY A 46 -5.11 -1.33 -8.40
N PHE A 47 -5.01 -1.22 -7.08
CA PHE A 47 -5.51 -0.06 -6.34
C PHE A 47 -4.85 1.24 -6.84
N ALA A 48 -3.52 1.26 -6.92
CA ALA A 48 -2.79 2.46 -7.35
C ALA A 48 -3.19 2.89 -8.77
N SER A 49 -3.41 1.93 -9.68
CA SER A 49 -3.86 2.22 -11.03
C SER A 49 -5.25 2.87 -11.05
N GLU A 50 -6.22 2.34 -10.30
CA GLU A 50 -7.55 2.95 -10.20
C GLU A 50 -7.51 4.28 -9.46
N PHE A 51 -6.68 4.40 -8.41
CA PHE A 51 -6.44 5.67 -7.72
C PHE A 51 -5.98 6.74 -8.71
N HIS A 52 -5.02 6.41 -9.56
CA HIS A 52 -4.51 7.32 -10.59
C HIS A 52 -5.61 7.82 -11.52
N HIS A 53 -6.51 6.94 -11.94
CA HIS A 53 -7.54 7.27 -12.91
C HIS A 53 -8.78 7.92 -12.29
N LEU A 54 -9.12 7.60 -11.04
CA LEU A 54 -10.40 7.98 -10.43
C LEU A 54 -10.27 9.03 -9.33
N ILE A 55 -9.14 9.11 -8.65
CA ILE A 55 -8.96 9.99 -7.49
C ILE A 55 -8.05 11.16 -7.85
N GLU A 56 -6.78 10.89 -8.09
CA GLU A 56 -5.82 11.92 -8.49
C GLU A 56 -4.62 11.29 -9.19
N PRO A 57 -4.01 12.00 -10.14
CA PRO A 57 -2.90 11.44 -10.89
C PRO A 57 -1.69 11.17 -10.01
N LEU A 58 -1.06 10.03 -10.27
CA LEU A 58 0.26 9.69 -9.79
C LEU A 58 1.28 10.11 -10.85
N ASP A 59 2.56 10.08 -10.54
CA ASP A 59 3.59 10.32 -11.57
C ASP A 59 3.63 11.78 -12.05
N VAL A 60 3.17 12.71 -11.20
CA VAL A 60 3.09 14.14 -11.54
C VAL A 60 4.01 14.92 -10.61
N GLY A 61 5.12 15.40 -11.14
CA GLY A 61 6.07 16.21 -10.38
C GLY A 61 7.12 15.38 -9.68
N SER A 62 7.23 15.49 -8.36
CA SER A 62 8.26 14.83 -7.55
C SER A 62 8.03 13.34 -7.37
N LEU A 63 9.10 12.59 -7.16
CA LEU A 63 9.02 11.20 -6.73
C LEU A 63 8.56 11.18 -5.28
N ASP A 64 7.30 10.86 -5.06
CA ASP A 64 6.66 10.88 -3.74
C ASP A 64 5.70 9.71 -3.50
N ASP A 65 5.92 8.60 -4.20
CA ASP A 65 5.18 7.36 -4.01
C ASP A 65 6.14 6.28 -3.51
N TRP A 66 5.78 5.60 -2.42
CA TRP A 66 6.69 4.71 -1.71
C TRP A 66 6.05 3.37 -1.43
N GLY A 67 6.87 2.33 -1.42
CA GLY A 67 6.48 0.98 -1.04
C GLY A 67 7.34 0.48 0.12
N PHE A 68 8.12 -0.57 -0.11
CA PHE A 68 8.94 -1.22 0.92
C PHE A 68 9.88 -0.25 1.65
N ALA A 69 9.86 -0.36 2.99
CA ALA A 69 10.81 0.30 3.88
C ALA A 69 10.87 -0.48 5.20
N PHE A 70 12.05 -0.91 5.60
CA PHE A 70 12.21 -1.64 6.87
C PHE A 70 12.41 -0.65 8.02
N ARG A 71 11.33 -0.36 8.73
CA ARG A 71 11.32 0.57 9.87
C ARG A 71 10.09 0.34 10.74
N ASP A 72 10.16 0.82 11.98
CA ASP A 72 8.99 0.88 12.84
C ASP A 72 8.00 1.95 12.34
N VAL A 73 6.75 1.82 12.79
CA VAL A 73 5.76 2.89 12.64
C VAL A 73 6.33 4.15 13.28
N ARG A 74 6.21 5.29 12.62
CA ARG A 74 6.76 6.56 13.10
C ARG A 74 6.20 6.90 14.47
N ASN A 75 7.12 7.17 15.42
CA ASN A 75 6.81 7.47 16.82
C ASN A 75 6.17 6.33 17.61
N VAL A 76 6.26 5.09 17.12
CA VAL A 76 5.79 3.90 17.84
C VAL A 76 6.91 2.85 17.86
N PRO A 77 7.93 3.03 18.73
CA PRO A 77 9.04 2.07 18.82
C PRO A 77 8.53 0.65 19.12
N GLY A 78 9.11 -0.33 18.44
CA GLY A 78 8.73 -1.73 18.60
C GLY A 78 7.55 -2.20 17.77
N LYS A 79 6.84 -1.28 17.09
CA LYS A 79 5.75 -1.64 16.16
C LYS A 79 6.27 -1.58 14.74
N LEU A 80 6.60 -2.73 14.17
CA LEU A 80 7.17 -2.82 12.82
C LEU A 80 6.12 -2.46 11.77
N SER A 81 6.42 -1.46 10.95
CA SER A 81 5.54 -0.96 9.90
C SER A 81 5.21 -2.04 8.86
N ASN A 82 4.02 -1.97 8.27
CA ASN A 82 3.62 -2.84 7.16
C ASN A 82 4.39 -2.54 5.86
N HIS A 83 5.08 -1.41 5.77
CA HIS A 83 6.07 -1.19 4.71
C HIS A 83 7.22 -2.21 4.80
N ALA A 84 7.56 -2.67 6.00
CA ALA A 84 8.65 -3.63 6.23
C ALA A 84 8.36 -5.04 5.71
N SER A 85 7.11 -5.35 5.45
CA SER A 85 6.68 -6.62 4.82
C SER A 85 6.35 -6.44 3.33
N GLY A 86 6.49 -5.23 2.80
CA GLY A 86 6.10 -4.93 1.43
C GLY A 86 4.60 -4.96 1.20
N THR A 87 3.79 -4.74 2.25
CA THR A 87 2.33 -4.82 2.17
C THR A 87 1.62 -3.49 2.37
N ALA A 88 2.38 -2.40 2.31
CA ALA A 88 1.85 -1.03 2.40
C ALA A 88 2.49 -0.14 1.35
N ILE A 89 1.73 0.86 0.92
CA ILE A 89 2.19 1.89 -0.02
C ILE A 89 1.75 3.27 0.46
N ASP A 90 2.54 4.27 0.10
CA ASP A 90 2.20 5.68 0.27
C ASP A 90 2.10 6.31 -1.11
N LEU A 91 1.00 6.99 -1.39
CA LEU A 91 0.76 7.64 -2.68
C LEU A 91 0.68 9.15 -2.52
N ASN A 92 1.34 9.89 -3.42
CA ASN A 92 1.38 11.35 -3.43
C ASN A 92 1.69 11.92 -2.05
N SER A 93 2.73 11.42 -1.39
CA SER A 93 3.07 11.78 -0.01
C SER A 93 3.29 13.26 0.20
N SER A 94 3.75 14.00 -0.82
CA SER A 94 3.94 15.45 -0.74
C SER A 94 2.62 16.21 -0.61
N ARG A 95 1.49 15.64 -1.06
CA ARG A 95 0.16 16.24 -0.97
C ARG A 95 -0.62 15.81 0.28
N HIS A 96 -0.25 14.68 0.86
CA HIS A 96 -1.01 14.04 1.94
C HIS A 96 -0.10 13.72 3.11
N LYS A 97 0.55 14.76 3.67
CA LYS A 97 1.58 14.60 4.70
C LYS A 97 1.04 14.00 5.98
N LEU A 98 1.85 13.15 6.61
CA LEU A 98 1.52 12.52 7.88
C LEU A 98 1.01 13.53 8.91
N GLY A 99 -0.12 13.23 9.54
CA GLY A 99 -0.74 14.08 10.55
C GLY A 99 -1.69 15.13 10.00
N GLN A 100 -1.68 15.38 8.69
CA GLN A 100 -2.60 16.32 8.05
C GLN A 100 -3.93 15.64 7.74
N VAL A 101 -5.03 16.37 7.90
CA VAL A 101 -6.39 15.90 7.59
C VAL A 101 -6.99 16.76 6.49
N GLY A 102 -7.96 16.19 5.77
CA GLY A 102 -8.69 16.93 4.74
C GLY A 102 -7.85 17.26 3.52
N THR A 103 -6.82 16.46 3.24
CA THR A 103 -5.94 16.66 2.07
C THR A 103 -6.57 16.19 0.77
N PHE A 104 -7.57 15.29 0.85
CA PHE A 104 -8.42 14.92 -0.29
C PHE A 104 -9.68 15.77 -0.31
N ALA A 105 -10.23 16.05 -1.49
CA ALA A 105 -11.51 16.72 -1.59
C ALA A 105 -12.61 15.90 -0.91
N LYS A 106 -13.56 16.58 -0.24
CA LYS A 106 -14.64 15.91 0.49
C LYS A 106 -15.39 14.89 -0.35
N GLY A 107 -15.68 15.21 -1.60
CA GLY A 107 -16.39 14.31 -2.51
C GLY A 107 -15.60 13.10 -2.93
N GLU A 108 -14.27 13.12 -2.81
CA GLU A 108 -13.40 12.03 -3.17
C GLU A 108 -13.26 10.97 -2.07
N VAL A 109 -13.43 11.36 -0.80
CA VAL A 109 -13.19 10.48 0.33
C VAL A 109 -14.07 9.22 0.31
N PRO A 110 -15.38 9.29 0.06
CA PRO A 110 -16.19 8.07 -0.04
C PRO A 110 -15.72 7.12 -1.14
N MET A 111 -15.36 7.64 -2.29
CA MET A 111 -14.83 6.84 -3.40
C MET A 111 -13.49 6.22 -3.03
N LEU A 112 -12.61 6.98 -2.39
CA LEU A 112 -11.31 6.51 -1.95
C LEU A 112 -11.45 5.34 -0.97
N LYS A 113 -12.35 5.47 0.01
CA LYS A 113 -12.62 4.41 0.98
C LYS A 113 -13.21 3.16 0.32
N ALA A 114 -14.14 3.34 -0.60
CA ALA A 114 -14.73 2.22 -1.33
C ALA A 114 -13.68 1.50 -2.19
N LEU A 115 -12.79 2.27 -2.82
CA LEU A 115 -11.71 1.73 -3.63
C LEU A 115 -10.72 0.92 -2.77
N ALA A 116 -10.30 1.46 -1.63
CA ALA A 116 -9.43 0.76 -0.70
C ALA A 116 -10.05 -0.57 -0.25
N LYS A 117 -11.33 -0.54 0.14
CA LYS A 117 -12.07 -1.75 0.55
C LYS A 117 -12.13 -2.79 -0.56
N LYS A 118 -12.38 -2.36 -1.80
CA LYS A 118 -12.41 -3.25 -2.97
C LYS A 118 -11.14 -4.09 -3.08
N TYR A 119 -9.99 -3.49 -2.78
CA TYR A 119 -8.69 -4.15 -2.89
C TYR A 119 -8.17 -4.75 -1.58
N GLY A 120 -9.01 -4.84 -0.56
CA GLY A 120 -8.61 -5.43 0.72
C GLY A 120 -7.64 -4.57 1.53
N LEU A 121 -7.69 -3.26 1.34
CA LEU A 121 -6.77 -2.32 1.97
C LEU A 121 -7.46 -1.49 3.05
N THR A 122 -6.69 -1.10 4.06
CA THR A 122 -7.05 -0.09 5.03
C THR A 122 -6.39 1.23 4.63
N TRP A 123 -7.15 2.31 4.68
CA TRP A 123 -6.66 3.66 4.48
C TRP A 123 -6.26 4.30 5.81
N GLY A 124 -5.07 4.87 5.88
CA GLY A 124 -4.56 5.49 7.11
C GLY A 124 -5.22 6.82 7.48
N GLY A 125 -6.03 7.38 6.60
CA GLY A 125 -6.72 8.64 6.86
C GLY A 125 -7.76 8.58 7.98
N ASP A 126 -8.25 7.38 8.33
CA ASP A 126 -9.21 7.19 9.42
C ASP A 126 -8.55 6.92 10.78
N TRP A 127 -7.23 6.88 10.84
CA TRP A 127 -6.52 6.61 12.09
C TRP A 127 -6.55 7.81 13.04
N THR A 128 -6.35 7.56 14.34
CA THR A 128 -6.27 8.61 15.37
C THR A 128 -5.20 9.65 15.02
N ARG A 129 -4.04 9.18 14.55
CA ARG A 129 -3.05 10.03 13.90
C ARG A 129 -3.20 9.81 12.39
N PRO A 130 -3.89 10.68 11.68
CA PRO A 130 -4.17 10.45 10.26
C PRO A 130 -2.91 10.35 9.42
N ASP A 131 -2.97 9.41 8.47
CA ASP A 131 -1.92 9.21 7.48
C ASP A 131 -2.59 9.00 6.13
N GLU A 132 -3.00 10.11 5.51
CA GLU A 132 -3.86 10.08 4.33
C GLU A 132 -3.17 9.55 3.07
N MET A 133 -1.83 9.54 3.04
CA MET A 133 -1.08 8.94 1.94
C MET A 133 -1.04 7.41 1.98
N HIS A 134 -1.34 6.80 3.14
CA HIS A 134 -1.01 5.42 3.47
C HIS A 134 -2.15 4.45 3.22
N PHE A 135 -1.84 3.35 2.52
CA PHE A 135 -2.75 2.24 2.24
C PHE A 135 -2.03 0.93 2.54
N GLU A 136 -2.67 0.03 3.28
CA GLU A 136 -2.02 -1.22 3.67
C GLU A 136 -2.96 -2.41 3.55
N VAL A 137 -2.39 -3.57 3.26
CA VAL A 137 -3.14 -4.83 3.20
C VAL A 137 -3.63 -5.17 4.61
N SER A 138 -4.95 -5.37 4.74
CA SER A 138 -5.60 -5.66 6.02
C SER A 138 -6.13 -7.10 6.13
N ILE A 139 -5.84 -7.93 5.15
CA ILE A 139 -6.27 -9.33 5.09
C ILE A 139 -5.06 -10.25 4.99
N GLY A 140 -5.23 -11.51 5.39
CA GLY A 140 -4.15 -12.49 5.35
C GLY A 140 -3.95 -13.13 3.98
N PRO A 141 -2.91 -13.99 3.84
CA PRO A 141 -2.52 -14.56 2.54
C PRO A 141 -3.63 -15.33 1.82
N ALA A 142 -4.41 -16.13 2.53
CA ALA A 142 -5.50 -16.90 1.91
C ALA A 142 -6.58 -15.98 1.32
N LYS A 143 -6.98 -14.96 2.08
CA LYS A 143 -7.97 -13.99 1.62
C LYS A 143 -7.44 -13.10 0.50
N VAL A 144 -6.16 -12.79 0.51
CA VAL A 144 -5.50 -12.06 -0.60
C VAL A 144 -5.63 -12.87 -1.89
N ALA A 145 -5.28 -14.16 -1.85
CA ALA A 145 -5.37 -15.02 -3.02
C ALA A 145 -6.81 -15.13 -3.55
N GLU A 146 -7.78 -15.29 -2.65
CA GLU A 146 -9.21 -15.32 -3.01
C GLU A 146 -9.65 -14.01 -3.67
N LEU A 147 -9.24 -12.88 -3.12
CA LEU A 147 -9.63 -11.57 -3.62
C LEU A 147 -9.02 -11.30 -5.00
N ILE A 148 -7.76 -11.66 -5.20
CA ILE A 148 -7.10 -11.54 -6.52
C ILE A 148 -7.89 -12.32 -7.57
N THR A 149 -8.29 -13.55 -7.26
CA THR A 149 -9.11 -14.38 -8.14
C THR A 149 -10.48 -13.74 -8.39
N LYS A 150 -11.15 -13.30 -7.33
CA LYS A 150 -12.47 -12.68 -7.40
C LYS A 150 -12.47 -11.42 -8.27
N LEU A 151 -11.43 -10.60 -8.16
CA LEU A 151 -11.29 -9.36 -8.93
C LEU A 151 -10.75 -9.60 -10.35
N GLY A 152 -10.37 -10.83 -10.68
CA GLY A 152 -9.82 -11.17 -11.99
C GLY A 152 -8.50 -10.48 -12.28
N LEU A 153 -7.68 -10.25 -11.26
CA LEU A 153 -6.42 -9.55 -11.41
C LEU A 153 -5.34 -10.48 -11.97
N GLU A 154 -4.58 -9.95 -12.91
CA GLU A 154 -3.42 -10.63 -13.44
C GLU A 154 -2.24 -10.52 -12.48
N LYS A 155 -1.31 -11.47 -12.62
CA LYS A 155 -0.04 -11.39 -11.90
C LYS A 155 0.68 -10.10 -12.26
N SER A 156 1.14 -9.36 -11.26
CA SER A 156 1.85 -8.09 -11.48
C SER A 156 3.22 -8.31 -12.10
N GLU A 157 3.62 -7.37 -12.95
CA GLU A 157 4.90 -7.37 -13.65
C GLU A 157 5.92 -6.41 -13.04
#